data_c62c9bc2ec4d5014afc852e4d2325c73
#
_entry.id   c62c9bc2ec4d5014afc852e4d2325c73
#
_cell.length_a   1.000
_cell.length_b   1.000
_cell.length_c   1.000
_cell.angle_alpha   90.00
_cell.angle_beta   90.00
_cell.angle_gamma   90.00
#
_symmetry.space_group_name_H-M   'P 1'
#
loop_
_entity.id
_entity.type
_entity.pdbx_description
1 polymer ?
#
loop_
_entity_poly.entity_id
_entity_poly.type
_entity_poly.pdbx_seq_one_letter_code
_entity_poly.pdbx_strand_id
1 'polypeptide(L)'
;MSSSWIIKLNESDSRLHKEDVLRQALEASVLGSINAINFLKGVKACYNPYITFGVRQVPESDGLENRTNNWDAFQELLVKLSTRELSGNAAIDAIKKMAWNFDSVEWNNFVAPILRRDLRAGISDKTINKICKGTEYEIPIFSC
;
A
#
# COMPACT_ATOMS: atom_id res chain seq x y z
N MET A 1 -11.63 -3.74 -5.45
CA MET A 1 -10.78 -3.28 -4.33
C MET A 1 -9.33 -3.17 -4.78
N SER A 2 -8.57 -2.30 -4.14
CA SER A 2 -7.14 -2.11 -4.47
C SER A 2 -6.31 -3.38 -4.28
N SER A 3 -6.68 -4.21 -3.30
CA SER A 3 -6.02 -5.50 -3.06
C SER A 3 -6.09 -6.46 -4.24
N SER A 4 -7.03 -6.27 -5.16
CA SER A 4 -7.11 -7.11 -6.36
C SER A 4 -5.85 -7.01 -7.21
N TRP A 5 -5.16 -5.86 -7.20
CA TRP A 5 -3.89 -5.68 -7.90
C TRP A 5 -2.77 -6.50 -7.27
N ILE A 6 -2.77 -6.63 -5.93
CA ILE A 6 -1.81 -7.49 -5.23
C ILE A 6 -2.04 -8.96 -5.60
N ILE A 7 -3.29 -9.37 -5.66
CA ILE A 7 -3.65 -10.73 -6.06
C ILE A 7 -3.15 -11.03 -7.48
N LYS A 8 -3.34 -10.09 -8.40
CA LYS A 8 -2.82 -10.21 -9.77
C LYS A 8 -1.30 -10.31 -9.80
N LEU A 9 -0.58 -9.51 -9.01
CA LEU A 9 0.87 -9.59 -8.92
C LEU A 9 1.33 -10.98 -8.49
N ASN A 10 0.59 -11.61 -7.60
CA ASN A 10 0.96 -12.92 -7.04
C ASN A 10 0.50 -14.11 -7.89
N GLU A 11 -0.16 -13.88 -9.02
CA GLU A 11 -0.56 -14.96 -9.94
C GLU A 11 0.63 -15.63 -10.62
N SER A 12 1.77 -14.95 -10.70
CA SER A 12 3.00 -15.50 -11.29
C SER A 12 4.23 -14.88 -10.62
N ASP A 13 5.29 -15.66 -10.50
CA ASP A 13 6.59 -15.17 -10.02
C ASP A 13 7.42 -14.51 -11.12
N SER A 14 6.94 -14.52 -12.35
CA SER A 14 7.63 -13.94 -13.49
C SER A 14 7.77 -12.43 -13.32
N ARG A 15 8.99 -11.92 -13.52
CA ARG A 15 9.27 -10.48 -13.49
C ARG A 15 8.47 -9.74 -14.57
N LEU A 16 8.36 -10.33 -15.77
CA LEU A 16 7.60 -9.73 -16.86
C LEU A 16 6.11 -9.61 -16.51
N HIS A 17 5.56 -10.63 -15.84
CA HIS A 17 4.20 -10.57 -15.35
C HIS A 17 3.99 -9.43 -14.36
N LYS A 18 4.91 -9.28 -13.40
CA LYS A 18 4.82 -8.22 -12.39
C LYS A 18 4.94 -6.83 -13.01
N GLU A 19 5.85 -6.66 -13.96
CA GLU A 19 5.97 -5.41 -14.70
C GLU A 19 4.69 -5.09 -15.48
N ASP A 20 4.09 -6.10 -16.10
CA ASP A 20 2.85 -5.94 -16.86
C ASP A 20 1.68 -5.53 -15.97
N VAL A 21 1.53 -6.14 -14.80
CA VAL A 21 0.49 -5.77 -13.84
C VAL A 21 0.67 -4.33 -13.37
N LEU A 22 1.89 -3.93 -13.05
CA LEU A 22 2.18 -2.55 -12.65
C LEU A 22 1.85 -1.56 -13.78
N ARG A 23 2.16 -1.91 -15.02
CA ARG A 23 1.84 -1.07 -16.19
C ARG A 23 0.32 -0.94 -16.36
N GLN A 24 -0.42 -2.04 -16.22
CA GLN A 24 -1.88 -2.02 -16.29
C GLN A 24 -2.48 -1.14 -15.19
N ALA A 25 -1.94 -1.22 -13.97
CA ALA A 25 -2.38 -0.38 -12.86
C ALA A 25 -2.12 1.10 -13.15
N LEU A 26 -0.95 1.43 -13.71
CA LEU A 26 -0.60 2.80 -14.07
C LEU A 26 -1.56 3.34 -15.14
N GLU A 27 -1.83 2.56 -16.18
CA GLU A 27 -2.79 2.94 -17.22
C GLU A 27 -4.19 3.14 -16.64
N ALA A 28 -4.64 2.25 -15.77
CA ALA A 28 -5.94 2.39 -15.12
C ALA A 28 -6.02 3.64 -14.24
N SER A 29 -4.92 3.99 -13.57
CA SER A 29 -4.86 5.20 -12.74
C SER A 29 -4.99 6.47 -13.58
N VAL A 30 -4.38 6.50 -14.76
CA VAL A 30 -4.49 7.62 -15.70
C VAL A 30 -5.93 7.78 -16.17
N LEU A 31 -6.65 6.67 -16.33
CA LEU A 31 -8.07 6.68 -16.71
C LEU A 31 -9.02 6.99 -15.55
N GLY A 32 -8.48 7.24 -14.36
CA GLY A 32 -9.27 7.64 -13.20
C GLY A 32 -9.74 6.50 -12.30
N SER A 33 -9.24 5.28 -12.46
CA SER A 33 -9.57 4.17 -11.56
C SER A 33 -9.09 4.46 -10.14
N ILE A 34 -10.02 4.63 -9.21
CA ILE A 34 -9.67 4.93 -7.81
C ILE A 34 -8.94 3.75 -7.16
N ASN A 35 -9.29 2.52 -7.52
CA ASN A 35 -8.61 1.34 -6.99
C ASN A 35 -7.15 1.29 -7.45
N ALA A 36 -6.88 1.61 -8.71
CA ALA A 36 -5.52 1.65 -9.23
C ALA A 36 -4.72 2.80 -8.59
N ILE A 37 -5.33 3.96 -8.41
CA ILE A 37 -4.69 5.11 -7.76
C ILE A 37 -4.31 4.75 -6.31
N ASN A 38 -5.23 4.17 -5.56
CA ASN A 38 -4.97 3.76 -4.17
C ASN A 38 -3.91 2.65 -4.10
N PHE A 39 -3.93 1.72 -5.05
CA PHE A 39 -2.91 0.68 -5.14
C PHE A 39 -1.52 1.29 -5.32
N LEU A 40 -1.35 2.17 -6.30
CA LEU A 40 -0.05 2.78 -6.59
C LEU A 40 0.44 3.69 -5.47
N LYS A 41 -0.45 4.46 -4.84
CA LYS A 41 -0.12 5.25 -3.65
C LYS A 41 0.35 4.37 -2.50
N GLY A 42 -0.33 3.25 -2.28
CA GLY A 42 0.03 2.29 -1.24
C GLY A 42 1.39 1.64 -1.50
N VAL A 43 1.66 1.27 -2.75
CA VAL A 43 2.96 0.72 -3.14
C VAL A 43 4.06 1.75 -2.86
N LYS A 44 3.87 3.00 -3.26
CA LYS A 44 4.86 4.05 -2.98
C LYS A 44 5.07 4.24 -1.48
N ALA A 45 4.02 4.28 -0.69
CA ALA A 45 4.13 4.42 0.77
C ALA A 45 4.91 3.26 1.39
N CYS A 46 4.68 2.04 0.89
CA CYS A 46 5.36 0.84 1.39
C CYS A 46 6.87 0.85 1.09
N TYR A 47 7.27 1.33 -0.08
CA TYR A 47 8.66 1.26 -0.54
C TYR A 47 9.46 2.55 -0.37
N ASN A 48 8.81 3.66 0.01
CA ASN A 48 9.50 4.95 0.16
C ASN A 48 10.51 4.88 1.31
N PRO A 49 11.83 4.96 1.03
CA PRO A 49 12.85 4.82 2.08
C PRO A 49 12.97 6.02 3.00
N TYR A 50 12.37 7.16 2.64
CA TYR A 50 12.45 8.39 3.43
C TYR A 50 11.37 8.49 4.50
N ILE A 51 10.40 7.58 4.52
CA ILE A 51 9.36 7.56 5.54
C ILE A 51 9.33 6.21 6.26
N THR A 52 9.01 6.26 7.54
CA THR A 52 8.78 5.06 8.35
C THR A 52 7.53 5.30 9.19
N PHE A 53 6.84 4.22 9.54
CA PHE A 53 5.61 4.34 10.32
C PHE A 53 5.80 4.01 11.80
N GLY A 54 6.96 3.43 12.16
CA GLY A 54 7.25 3.07 13.54
C GLY A 54 6.34 2.00 14.11
N VAL A 55 5.76 1.16 13.26
CA VAL A 55 4.80 0.14 13.66
C VAL A 55 5.48 -1.23 13.62
N ARG A 56 5.41 -1.96 14.74
CA ARG A 56 5.99 -3.32 14.83
C ARG A 56 4.95 -4.41 14.61
N GLN A 57 3.72 -4.18 15.06
CA GLN A 57 2.64 -5.15 14.95
C GLN A 57 1.42 -4.49 14.34
N VAL A 58 0.84 -5.16 13.37
CA VAL A 58 -0.38 -4.72 12.69
C VAL A 58 -1.39 -5.86 12.84
N PRO A 59 -2.58 -5.59 13.43
CA PRO A 59 -3.57 -6.64 13.61
C PRO A 59 -4.16 -7.06 12.27
N GLU A 60 -4.59 -8.32 12.19
CA GLU A 60 -5.41 -8.77 11.08
C GLU A 60 -6.87 -8.42 11.36
N SER A 61 -7.65 -8.26 10.29
CA SER A 61 -9.08 -8.07 10.41
C SER A 61 -9.77 -9.41 10.64
N ASP A 62 -10.81 -9.38 11.46
CA ASP A 62 -11.53 -10.58 11.92
C ASP A 62 -12.62 -11.08 10.95
N GLY A 63 -12.55 -10.68 9.70
CA GLY A 63 -13.38 -11.26 8.65
C GLY A 63 -14.72 -10.59 8.41
N LEU A 64 -14.93 -9.36 8.91
CA LEU A 64 -16.12 -8.60 8.56
C LEU A 64 -15.95 -8.04 7.14
N GLU A 65 -16.78 -8.52 6.24
CA GLU A 65 -16.81 -8.08 4.84
C GLU A 65 -17.78 -6.93 4.64
N ASN A 66 -17.75 -6.32 3.46
CA ASN A 66 -18.68 -5.28 3.02
C ASN A 66 -18.55 -3.95 3.78
N ARG A 67 -17.40 -3.68 4.40
CA ARG A 67 -17.12 -2.37 4.95
C ARG A 67 -16.68 -1.42 3.83
N THR A 68 -16.94 -0.14 4.00
CA THR A 68 -16.43 0.90 3.10
C THR A 68 -14.92 1.02 3.29
N ASN A 69 -14.17 1.01 2.20
CA ASN A 69 -12.72 1.18 2.25
C ASN A 69 -12.38 2.67 2.29
N ASN A 70 -12.07 3.19 3.46
CA ASN A 70 -11.80 4.62 3.66
C ASN A 70 -10.32 4.93 3.47
N TRP A 71 -9.89 5.01 2.22
CA TRP A 71 -8.50 5.30 1.87
C TRP A 71 -8.06 6.71 2.24
N ASP A 72 -8.96 7.69 2.23
CA ASP A 72 -8.60 9.05 2.61
C ASP A 72 -8.20 9.13 4.08
N ALA A 73 -8.96 8.47 4.96
CA ALA A 73 -8.61 8.38 6.38
C ALA A 73 -7.28 7.64 6.58
N PHE A 74 -7.02 6.60 5.79
CA PHE A 74 -5.77 5.86 5.87
C PHE A 74 -4.58 6.71 5.45
N GLN A 75 -4.69 7.51 4.40
CA GLN A 75 -3.62 8.41 3.99
C GLN A 75 -3.28 9.42 5.08
N GLU A 76 -4.28 9.96 5.77
CA GLU A 76 -4.07 10.83 6.92
C GLU A 76 -3.33 10.11 8.05
N LEU A 77 -3.72 8.87 8.33
CA LEU A 77 -3.04 8.05 9.33
C LEU A 77 -1.56 7.84 8.99
N LEU A 78 -1.25 7.54 7.74
CA LEU A 78 0.14 7.36 7.30
C LEU A 78 0.98 8.61 7.53
N VAL A 79 0.43 9.80 7.25
CA VAL A 79 1.12 11.06 7.51
C VAL A 79 1.39 11.23 9.00
N LYS A 80 0.40 10.99 9.86
CA LYS A 80 0.55 11.11 11.31
C LYS A 80 1.57 10.14 11.88
N LEU A 81 1.63 8.93 11.35
CA LEU A 81 2.62 7.94 11.76
C LEU A 81 4.02 8.33 11.30
N SER A 82 4.16 8.79 10.05
CA SER A 82 5.46 9.15 9.49
C SER A 82 6.06 10.39 10.15
N THR A 83 5.24 11.34 10.57
CA THR A 83 5.66 12.55 11.26
C THR A 83 5.81 12.37 12.78
N ARG A 84 5.46 11.18 13.29
CA ARG A 84 5.45 10.87 14.72
C ARG A 84 4.43 11.68 15.53
N GLU A 85 3.46 12.26 14.88
CA GLU A 85 2.31 12.86 15.56
C GLU A 85 1.55 11.79 16.34
N LEU A 86 1.51 10.55 15.79
CA LEU A 86 1.04 9.36 16.48
C LEU A 86 2.20 8.39 16.68
N SER A 87 2.39 7.93 17.93
CA SER A 87 3.40 6.93 18.27
C SER A 87 2.95 6.12 19.49
N GLY A 88 3.66 5.03 19.80
CA GLY A 88 3.38 4.21 20.95
C GLY A 88 1.96 3.64 20.97
N ASN A 89 1.31 3.65 22.14
CA ASN A 89 -0.03 3.09 22.33
C ASN A 89 -1.09 3.84 21.51
N ALA A 90 -0.95 5.15 21.36
CA ALA A 90 -1.89 5.94 20.55
C ALA A 90 -1.87 5.49 19.08
N ALA A 91 -0.68 5.18 18.55
CA ALA A 91 -0.55 4.65 17.19
C ALA A 91 -1.19 3.26 17.07
N ILE A 92 -0.96 2.37 18.04
CA ILE A 92 -1.55 1.03 18.05
C ILE A 92 -3.08 1.13 18.05
N ASP A 93 -3.66 1.99 18.88
CA ASP A 93 -5.11 2.17 18.95
C ASP A 93 -5.67 2.75 17.66
N ALA A 94 -4.97 3.72 17.06
CA ALA A 94 -5.40 4.32 15.80
C ALA A 94 -5.41 3.29 14.66
N ILE A 95 -4.42 2.40 14.62
CA ILE A 95 -4.35 1.33 13.62
C ILE A 95 -5.48 0.33 13.81
N LYS A 96 -5.76 -0.07 15.05
CA LYS A 96 -6.89 -0.97 15.36
C LYS A 96 -8.22 -0.38 14.89
N LYS A 97 -8.43 0.90 15.15
CA LYS A 97 -9.64 1.61 14.71
C LYS A 97 -9.69 1.73 13.19
N MET A 98 -8.55 1.94 12.54
CA MET A 98 -8.48 2.05 11.09
C MET A 98 -8.92 0.75 10.42
N ALA A 99 -8.63 -0.41 11.00
CA ALA A 99 -9.05 -1.69 10.45
C ALA A 99 -10.57 -1.80 10.32
N TRP A 100 -11.33 -1.08 11.17
CA TRP A 100 -12.80 -1.03 11.09
C TRP A 100 -13.31 -0.24 9.88
N ASN A 101 -12.44 0.55 9.23
CA ASN A 101 -12.79 1.35 8.06
C ASN A 101 -12.47 0.63 6.74
N PHE A 102 -12.13 -0.66 6.80
CA PHE A 102 -11.77 -1.43 5.62
C PHE A 102 -12.47 -2.78 5.61
N ASP A 103 -12.76 -3.26 4.39
CA ASP A 103 -13.11 -4.65 4.18
C ASP A 103 -11.92 -5.53 4.60
N SER A 104 -12.21 -6.70 5.18
CA SER A 104 -11.15 -7.57 5.69
C SER A 104 -10.18 -8.04 4.60
N VAL A 105 -10.67 -8.27 3.38
CA VAL A 105 -9.81 -8.66 2.25
C VAL A 105 -8.87 -7.52 1.89
N GLU A 106 -9.37 -6.30 1.80
CA GLU A 106 -8.54 -5.13 1.51
C GLU A 106 -7.51 -4.89 2.61
N TRP A 107 -7.95 -4.96 3.87
CA TRP A 107 -7.06 -4.75 5.01
C TRP A 107 -5.95 -5.80 5.07
N ASN A 108 -6.33 -7.08 5.07
CA ASN A 108 -5.36 -8.16 5.29
C ASN A 108 -4.38 -8.32 4.11
N ASN A 109 -4.84 -8.08 2.89
CA ASN A 109 -4.01 -8.32 1.71
C ASN A 109 -3.23 -7.10 1.23
N PHE A 110 -3.62 -5.90 1.63
CA PHE A 110 -2.95 -4.71 1.15
C PHE A 110 -2.65 -3.66 2.23
N VAL A 111 -3.66 -3.25 3.00
CA VAL A 111 -3.48 -2.13 3.95
C VAL A 111 -2.50 -2.49 5.07
N ALA A 112 -2.69 -3.63 5.71
CA ALA A 112 -1.78 -4.11 6.75
C ALA A 112 -0.35 -4.33 6.21
N PRO A 113 -0.16 -4.95 5.03
CA PRO A 113 1.16 -5.04 4.42
C PRO A 113 1.85 -3.70 4.17
N ILE A 114 1.11 -2.65 3.80
CA ILE A 114 1.70 -1.30 3.68
C ILE A 114 2.28 -0.84 5.02
N LEU A 115 1.52 -1.00 6.09
CA LEU A 115 1.96 -0.60 7.44
C LEU A 115 3.16 -1.41 7.91
N ARG A 116 3.24 -2.68 7.54
CA ARG A 116 4.39 -3.55 7.82
C ARG A 116 5.59 -3.27 6.93
N ARG A 117 5.40 -2.51 5.86
CA ARG A 117 6.36 -2.23 4.81
C ARG A 117 6.85 -3.51 4.11
N ASP A 118 5.94 -4.46 3.94
CA ASP A 118 6.21 -5.72 3.24
C ASP A 118 4.95 -6.20 2.55
N LEU A 119 4.85 -5.95 1.24
CA LEU A 119 3.69 -6.35 0.44
C LEU A 119 3.66 -7.84 0.12
N ARG A 120 4.79 -8.55 0.28
CA ARG A 120 4.93 -9.96 -0.09
C ARG A 120 4.52 -10.23 -1.54
N ALA A 121 4.80 -9.28 -2.42
CA ALA A 121 4.40 -9.35 -3.83
C ALA A 121 5.56 -9.69 -4.76
N GLY A 122 6.75 -9.92 -4.21
CA GLY A 122 7.91 -10.30 -5.01
C GLY A 122 8.37 -9.21 -5.97
N ILE A 123 8.16 -7.94 -5.63
CA ILE A 123 8.62 -6.80 -6.42
C ILE A 123 9.64 -5.99 -5.64
N SER A 124 10.44 -5.21 -6.34
CA SER A 124 11.45 -4.33 -5.75
C SER A 124 11.20 -2.89 -6.20
N ASP A 125 11.88 -1.95 -5.54
CA ASP A 125 11.88 -0.54 -5.95
C ASP A 125 12.33 -0.39 -7.41
N LYS A 126 13.29 -1.19 -7.84
CA LYS A 126 13.77 -1.16 -9.24
C LYS A 126 12.68 -1.57 -10.22
N THR A 127 11.92 -2.62 -9.90
CA THR A 127 10.80 -3.07 -10.73
C THR A 127 9.72 -2.01 -10.81
N ILE A 128 9.38 -1.40 -9.68
CA ILE A 128 8.39 -0.34 -9.61
C ILE A 128 8.84 0.87 -10.45
N ASN A 129 10.09 1.29 -10.28
CA ASN A 129 10.60 2.47 -10.97
C ASN A 129 10.79 2.25 -12.46
N LYS A 130 11.00 1.03 -12.91
CA LYS A 130 11.03 0.73 -14.34
C LYS A 130 9.73 1.14 -15.03
N ILE A 131 8.61 0.98 -14.33
CA ILE A 131 7.27 1.28 -14.85
C ILE A 131 6.82 2.71 -14.47
N CYS A 132 7.12 3.14 -13.24
CA CYS A 132 6.57 4.37 -12.67
C CYS A 132 7.52 5.56 -12.72
N LYS A 133 8.71 5.42 -13.31
CA LYS A 133 9.69 6.52 -13.42
C LYS A 133 9.08 7.74 -14.12
N GLY A 134 9.27 8.90 -13.52
CA GLY A 134 8.73 10.15 -14.05
C GLY A 134 7.28 10.40 -13.67
N THR A 135 6.65 9.50 -12.91
CA THR A 135 5.29 9.68 -12.41
C THR A 135 5.31 10.03 -10.92
N GLU A 136 4.16 10.43 -10.38
CA GLU A 136 4.03 10.70 -8.95
C GLU A 136 4.22 9.45 -8.07
N TYR A 137 4.21 8.26 -8.67
CA TYR A 137 4.38 6.98 -7.96
C TYR A 137 5.83 6.47 -7.97
N GLU A 138 6.75 7.23 -8.55
CA GLU A 138 8.17 6.87 -8.54
C GLU A 138 8.68 6.77 -7.10
N ILE A 139 9.42 5.69 -6.83
CA ILE A 139 10.01 5.48 -5.50
C ILE A 139 11.31 6.27 -5.41
N PRO A 140 11.46 7.16 -4.40
CA PRO A 140 12.73 7.85 -4.18
C PRO A 140 13.85 6.86 -3.89
N ILE A 141 15.03 7.11 -4.44
CA ILE A 141 16.19 6.24 -4.23
C ILE A 141 17.23 7.03 -3.44
N PHE A 142 17.83 6.38 -2.43
CA PHE A 142 18.98 6.96 -1.77
C PHE A 142 20.12 7.06 -2.77
N SER A 143 20.60 8.27 -3.03
CA SER A 143 21.83 8.48 -3.80
C SER A 143 22.99 8.62 -2.84
N CYS A 144 24.03 7.89 -3.10
CA CYS A 144 25.28 8.00 -2.35
C CYS A 144 26.15 9.08 -2.98
#